data_6e959e6429d628e7d28d7dd467c44864
#
_entry.id   6e959e6429d628e7d28d7dd467c44864
#
_cell.length_a   1.000
_cell.length_b   1.000
_cell.length_c   1.000
_cell.angle_alpha   90.00
_cell.angle_beta   90.00
_cell.angle_gamma   90.00
#
_symmetry.space_group_name_H-M   'P 1'
#
loop_
_entity.id
_entity.type
_entity.pdbx_description
1 polymer ?
#
loop_
_entity_poly.entity_id
_entity_poly.type
_entity_poly.pdbx_seq_one_letter_code
_entity_poly.pdbx_strand_id
1 'polypeptide(L)'
;RQHEGDITNIEFENGIFSDGALFESGLAYADSDALYLSRPGSMTTFQVTIGYSNPVVESCQTNVLVYDRGGKNAVLTDASSVKAEVALNSAILTGSIGRTGDFLLITDEQGYRTAAAVYSTKGEELFKFSSSELYIVSGGLSPDGRTVAVLGFEQRDASLISHVRFYDVSSGKQISDTELENALGIELCYLDNGSAAVLCDDGLYLVTRRGSSEHALTVGTSDLISVATRDNAMVLAIRSYSGGARSDLYTVRSGSVYGP
;
A
#
# COMPACT_ATOMS: atom_id res chain seq x y z
N ARG A 1 5.69 -13.86 -28.61
CA ARG A 1 6.74 -14.75 -28.04
C ARG A 1 6.20 -15.20 -26.68
N GLN A 2 5.84 -16.49 -26.56
CA GLN A 2 5.63 -17.11 -25.26
C GLN A 2 6.99 -17.12 -24.56
N HIS A 3 7.08 -16.46 -23.40
CA HIS A 3 8.18 -16.70 -22.47
C HIS A 3 7.85 -18.02 -21.75
N GLU A 4 8.48 -19.10 -22.15
CA GLU A 4 8.64 -20.28 -21.30
C GLU A 4 9.63 -19.87 -20.20
N GLY A 5 9.11 -19.38 -19.08
CA GLY A 5 9.86 -19.25 -17.85
C GLY A 5 9.84 -20.58 -17.11
N ASP A 6 10.94 -20.90 -16.44
CA ASP A 6 10.97 -22.05 -15.54
C ASP A 6 9.90 -21.89 -14.47
N ILE A 7 9.01 -22.89 -14.36
CA ILE A 7 7.97 -22.91 -13.31
C ILE A 7 8.64 -23.44 -12.05
N THR A 8 8.78 -22.60 -11.04
CA THR A 8 9.20 -23.02 -9.70
C THR A 8 7.97 -23.28 -8.84
N ASN A 9 7.81 -24.51 -8.39
CA ASN A 9 6.78 -24.84 -7.42
C ASN A 9 7.28 -24.45 -6.03
N ILE A 10 6.46 -23.72 -5.29
CA ILE A 10 6.64 -23.43 -3.87
C ILE A 10 5.64 -24.29 -3.12
N GLU A 11 6.14 -25.22 -2.30
CA GLU A 11 5.31 -26.02 -1.44
C GLU A 11 5.12 -25.27 -0.11
N PHE A 12 3.88 -25.04 0.27
CA PHE A 12 3.53 -24.45 1.56
C PHE A 12 3.50 -25.54 2.62
N GLU A 13 4.40 -25.46 3.61
CA GLU A 13 4.38 -26.39 4.73
C GLU A 13 3.25 -26.02 5.70
N ASN A 14 2.27 -26.90 5.83
CA ASN A 14 1.25 -27.00 6.90
C ASN A 14 0.46 -25.73 7.30
N GLY A 15 0.60 -24.60 6.60
CA GLY A 15 -0.06 -23.35 6.92
C GLY A 15 -1.22 -23.03 6.00
N ILE A 16 -2.21 -22.31 6.50
CA ILE A 16 -3.18 -21.63 5.67
C ILE A 16 -2.50 -20.35 5.19
N PHE A 17 -2.22 -20.27 3.88
CA PHE A 17 -1.75 -19.03 3.25
C PHE A 17 -2.72 -17.88 3.58
N SER A 18 -2.23 -16.83 4.21
CA SER A 18 -3.03 -15.66 4.55
C SER A 18 -2.82 -14.54 3.52
N ASP A 19 -1.56 -14.19 3.24
CA ASP A 19 -1.22 -13.15 2.28
C ASP A 19 0.21 -13.30 1.77
N GLY A 20 0.55 -12.61 0.67
CA GLY A 20 1.90 -12.65 0.11
C GLY A 20 2.17 -11.59 -0.93
N ALA A 21 3.45 -11.25 -1.06
CA ALA A 21 3.96 -10.25 -1.99
C ALA A 21 5.23 -10.75 -2.69
N LEU A 22 5.44 -10.32 -3.93
CA LEU A 22 6.69 -10.55 -4.63
C LEU A 22 7.74 -9.56 -4.14
N PHE A 23 8.94 -10.02 -3.77
CA PHE A 23 10.07 -9.16 -3.44
C PHE A 23 11.31 -9.57 -4.22
N GLU A 24 12.08 -8.62 -4.73
CA GLU A 24 13.17 -8.92 -5.66
C GLU A 24 12.73 -9.90 -6.77
N SER A 25 13.30 -11.11 -6.77
CA SER A 25 12.92 -12.23 -7.65
C SER A 25 12.23 -13.37 -6.89
N GLY A 26 11.83 -13.15 -5.64
CA GLY A 26 11.26 -14.16 -4.76
C GLY A 26 9.82 -13.87 -4.34
N LEU A 27 9.32 -14.69 -3.43
CA LEU A 27 8.01 -14.58 -2.82
C LEU A 27 8.16 -14.45 -1.30
N ALA A 28 7.54 -13.42 -0.72
CA ALA A 28 7.27 -13.32 0.70
C ALA A 28 5.81 -13.74 0.92
N TYR A 29 5.57 -14.63 1.88
CA TYR A 29 4.21 -15.04 2.23
C TYR A 29 4.10 -15.30 3.72
N ALA A 30 2.92 -15.12 4.26
CA ALA A 30 2.65 -15.33 5.68
C ALA A 30 1.47 -16.27 5.90
N ASP A 31 1.56 -17.01 6.99
CA ASP A 31 0.44 -17.62 7.71
C ASP A 31 0.28 -16.96 9.09
N SER A 32 -0.57 -17.49 9.96
CA SER A 32 -0.76 -16.96 11.31
C SER A 32 0.49 -17.04 12.19
N ASP A 33 1.40 -17.95 11.91
CA ASP A 33 2.52 -18.27 12.79
C ASP A 33 3.82 -17.59 12.35
N ALA A 34 4.03 -17.48 11.03
CA ALA A 34 5.28 -17.00 10.48
C ALA A 34 5.16 -16.28 9.14
N LEU A 35 6.16 -15.42 8.87
CA LEU A 35 6.49 -14.87 7.56
C LEU A 35 7.63 -15.71 6.96
N TYR A 36 7.48 -16.09 5.71
CA TYR A 36 8.45 -16.86 4.93
C TYR A 36 8.90 -16.06 3.72
N LEU A 37 10.22 -16.02 3.49
CA LEU A 37 10.83 -15.39 2.32
C LEU A 37 11.58 -16.45 1.52
N SER A 38 11.12 -16.72 0.31
CA SER A 38 11.69 -17.72 -0.60
C SER A 38 12.22 -17.07 -1.86
N ARG A 39 13.41 -17.51 -2.31
CA ARG A 39 14.01 -17.09 -3.60
C ARG A 39 14.01 -18.26 -4.58
N PRO A 40 13.83 -18.02 -5.88
CA PRO A 40 13.94 -19.09 -6.89
C PRO A 40 15.28 -19.82 -6.80
N GLY A 41 15.24 -21.16 -6.81
CA GLY A 41 16.42 -21.99 -6.73
C GLY A 41 17.10 -22.07 -5.36
N SER A 42 16.55 -21.46 -4.34
CA SER A 42 17.03 -21.59 -2.95
C SER A 42 16.12 -22.54 -2.18
N MET A 43 16.69 -23.58 -1.57
CA MET A 43 15.96 -24.43 -0.60
C MET A 43 15.89 -23.78 0.79
N THR A 44 16.62 -22.69 1.02
CA THR A 44 16.65 -22.02 2.32
C THR A 44 15.66 -20.87 2.32
N THR A 45 14.59 -21.03 3.05
CA THR A 45 13.62 -19.98 3.32
C THR A 45 14.05 -19.22 4.57
N PHE A 46 14.15 -17.90 4.48
CA PHE A 46 14.27 -17.08 5.67
C PHE A 46 12.89 -16.98 6.33
N GLN A 47 12.81 -17.26 7.62
CA GLN A 47 11.57 -17.32 8.37
C GLN A 47 11.62 -16.40 9.58
N VAL A 48 10.50 -15.72 9.82
CA VAL A 48 10.29 -14.88 11.00
C VAL A 48 9.00 -15.31 11.68
N THR A 49 9.09 -15.71 12.95
CA THR A 49 7.89 -16.02 13.77
C THR A 49 7.17 -14.73 14.09
N ILE A 50 5.86 -14.66 13.80
CA ILE A 50 5.05 -13.47 13.98
C ILE A 50 3.87 -13.66 14.95
N GLY A 51 3.12 -14.75 14.86
CA GLY A 51 1.94 -14.99 15.71
C GLY A 51 0.81 -13.98 15.48
N TYR A 52 0.48 -13.68 14.20
CA TYR A 52 -0.50 -12.69 13.82
C TYR A 52 -1.85 -13.32 13.45
N SER A 53 -2.94 -12.66 13.83
CA SER A 53 -4.29 -13.16 13.53
C SER A 53 -4.71 -12.91 12.09
N ASN A 54 -4.24 -11.82 11.51
CA ASN A 54 -4.58 -11.42 10.15
C ASN A 54 -3.38 -10.72 9.48
N PRO A 55 -2.30 -11.49 9.19
CA PRO A 55 -1.09 -10.94 8.62
C PRO A 55 -1.34 -10.41 7.20
N VAL A 56 -0.77 -9.23 6.93
CA VAL A 56 -0.71 -8.61 5.61
C VAL A 56 0.75 -8.39 5.26
N VAL A 57 1.12 -8.73 4.02
CA VAL A 57 2.50 -8.70 3.52
C VAL A 57 2.62 -7.65 2.42
N GLU A 58 3.46 -6.66 2.67
CA GLU A 58 3.82 -5.62 1.71
C GLU A 58 5.31 -5.70 1.37
N SER A 59 5.68 -5.34 0.17
CA SER A 59 7.07 -5.38 -0.25
C SER A 59 7.47 -4.21 -1.13
N CYS A 60 8.68 -3.74 -0.94
CA CYS A 60 9.30 -2.76 -1.82
C CYS A 60 10.81 -3.02 -1.92
N GLN A 61 11.32 -3.19 -3.13
CA GLN A 61 12.72 -3.52 -3.36
C GLN A 61 13.11 -4.84 -2.65
N THR A 62 14.04 -4.75 -1.69
CA THR A 62 14.55 -5.86 -0.88
C THR A 62 13.83 -6.00 0.45
N ASN A 63 12.99 -5.03 0.82
CA ASN A 63 12.34 -4.98 2.11
C ASN A 63 10.93 -5.57 2.06
N VAL A 64 10.56 -6.24 3.13
CA VAL A 64 9.24 -6.83 3.34
C VAL A 64 8.71 -6.36 4.69
N LEU A 65 7.53 -5.78 4.67
CA LEU A 65 6.76 -5.40 5.84
C LEU A 65 5.65 -6.42 6.04
N VAL A 66 5.55 -7.01 7.23
CA VAL A 66 4.37 -7.77 7.63
C VAL A 66 3.74 -7.11 8.85
N TYR A 67 2.44 -6.93 8.83
CA TYR A 67 1.70 -6.36 9.96
C TYR A 67 0.40 -7.14 10.23
N ASP A 68 -0.03 -7.15 11.49
CA ASP A 68 -1.30 -7.77 11.91
C ASP A 68 -2.46 -6.78 11.73
N ARG A 69 -3.27 -6.96 10.69
CA ARG A 69 -4.46 -6.11 10.45
C ARG A 69 -5.50 -6.35 11.55
N GLY A 70 -5.85 -5.29 12.28
CA GLY A 70 -6.68 -5.37 13.48
C GLY A 70 -5.89 -5.66 14.76
N GLY A 71 -4.64 -6.12 14.63
CA GLY A 71 -3.67 -6.25 15.71
C GLY A 71 -2.81 -4.99 15.87
N LYS A 72 -1.67 -5.13 16.57
CA LYS A 72 -0.84 -4.00 16.99
C LYS A 72 0.63 -4.13 16.61
N ASN A 73 1.00 -5.21 15.95
CA ASN A 73 2.40 -5.53 15.70
C ASN A 73 2.71 -5.48 14.21
N ALA A 74 3.91 -5.03 13.91
CA ALA A 74 4.48 -5.06 12.57
C ALA A 74 5.97 -5.41 12.63
N VAL A 75 6.46 -6.12 11.60
CA VAL A 75 7.86 -6.48 11.42
C VAL A 75 8.32 -6.03 10.04
N LEU A 76 9.45 -5.33 10.02
CA LEU A 76 10.19 -5.04 8.80
C LEU A 76 11.38 -5.99 8.70
N THR A 77 11.54 -6.63 7.57
CA THR A 77 12.64 -7.57 7.31
C THR A 77 13.18 -7.42 5.88
N ASP A 78 14.31 -8.03 5.62
CA ASP A 78 14.77 -8.42 4.29
C ASP A 78 14.98 -9.94 4.25
N ALA A 79 15.53 -10.46 3.15
CA ALA A 79 15.74 -11.91 3.02
C ALA A 79 16.83 -12.50 3.96
N SER A 80 17.40 -11.72 4.86
CA SER A 80 18.53 -12.13 5.70
C SER A 80 18.35 -11.80 7.18
N SER A 81 17.56 -10.76 7.52
CA SER A 81 17.46 -10.28 8.90
C SER A 81 16.19 -9.50 9.16
N VAL A 82 15.69 -9.57 10.39
CA VAL A 82 14.69 -8.63 10.91
C VAL A 82 15.40 -7.29 11.15
N LYS A 83 14.83 -6.23 10.58
CA LYS A 83 15.34 -4.85 10.68
C LYS A 83 14.69 -4.06 11.80
N ALA A 84 13.37 -4.22 11.94
CA ALA A 84 12.58 -3.56 12.97
C ALA A 84 11.38 -4.41 13.39
N GLU A 85 11.04 -4.29 14.66
CA GLU A 85 9.79 -4.78 15.23
C GLU A 85 9.10 -3.60 15.89
N VAL A 86 7.83 -3.39 15.57
CA VAL A 86 7.04 -2.27 16.10
C VAL A 86 5.80 -2.83 16.79
N ALA A 87 5.62 -2.47 18.06
CA ALA A 87 4.43 -2.77 18.83
C ALA A 87 3.69 -1.47 19.15
N LEU A 88 2.47 -1.34 18.64
CA LEU A 88 1.65 -0.14 18.75
C LEU A 88 0.65 -0.23 19.91
N ASN A 89 0.12 0.90 20.32
CA ASN A 89 -0.97 0.96 21.30
C ASN A 89 -2.34 0.78 20.65
N SER A 90 -2.44 1.05 19.34
CA SER A 90 -3.68 1.08 18.56
C SER A 90 -3.67 0.01 17.48
N ALA A 91 -4.86 -0.44 17.07
CA ALA A 91 -5.00 -1.44 16.03
C ALA A 91 -4.56 -0.91 14.65
N ILE A 92 -3.80 -1.70 13.92
CA ILE A 92 -3.35 -1.38 12.57
C ILE A 92 -4.51 -1.67 11.60
N LEU A 93 -4.88 -0.68 10.81
CA LEU A 93 -5.91 -0.80 9.77
C LEU A 93 -5.29 -1.22 8.44
N THR A 94 -4.19 -0.55 8.07
CA THR A 94 -3.44 -0.82 6.84
C THR A 94 -2.02 -0.28 6.96
N GLY A 95 -1.15 -0.66 6.02
CA GLY A 95 0.23 -0.18 5.95
C GLY A 95 0.75 -0.18 4.53
N SER A 96 1.85 0.53 4.31
CA SER A 96 2.58 0.52 3.05
C SER A 96 4.08 0.71 3.30
N ILE A 97 4.90 0.26 2.36
CA ILE A 97 6.36 0.36 2.45
C ILE A 97 6.92 1.18 1.30
N GLY A 98 7.83 2.12 1.60
CA GLY A 98 8.52 2.96 0.63
C GLY A 98 9.83 2.35 0.13
N ARG A 99 10.40 2.94 -0.91
CA ARG A 99 11.69 2.50 -1.51
C ARG A 99 12.88 2.60 -0.57
N THR A 100 12.86 3.52 0.38
CA THR A 100 13.89 3.66 1.41
C THR A 100 13.87 2.53 2.43
N GLY A 101 12.77 1.76 2.47
CA GLY A 101 12.47 0.80 3.51
C GLY A 101 11.73 1.41 4.69
N ASP A 102 11.55 2.74 4.73
CA ASP A 102 10.63 3.37 5.67
C ASP A 102 9.20 2.94 5.35
N PHE A 103 8.37 2.86 6.36
CA PHE A 103 7.02 2.33 6.19
C PHE A 103 5.97 3.17 6.91
N LEU A 104 4.78 3.18 6.35
CA LEU A 104 3.60 3.85 6.86
C LEU A 104 2.69 2.81 7.51
N LEU A 105 2.18 3.11 8.71
CA LEU A 105 1.09 2.38 9.34
C LEU A 105 -0.07 3.34 9.61
N ILE A 106 -1.26 2.92 9.26
CA ILE A 106 -2.52 3.63 9.55
C ILE A 106 -3.23 2.86 10.64
N THR A 107 -3.61 3.56 11.70
CA THR A 107 -4.18 2.95 12.91
C THR A 107 -5.53 3.55 13.28
N ASP A 108 -6.34 2.74 13.96
CA ASP A 108 -7.49 3.21 14.73
C ASP A 108 -6.96 3.85 16.03
N GLU A 109 -7.10 5.14 16.18
CA GLU A 109 -6.43 5.90 17.25
C GLU A 109 -7.42 6.36 18.32
N GLN A 110 -7.14 6.01 19.58
CA GLN A 110 -8.00 6.40 20.70
C GLN A 110 -8.07 7.93 20.85
N GLY A 111 -9.29 8.47 20.86
CA GLY A 111 -9.54 9.93 20.93
C GLY A 111 -9.51 10.64 19.57
N TYR A 112 -9.19 9.92 18.51
CA TYR A 112 -9.22 10.36 17.12
C TYR A 112 -9.98 9.32 16.28
N ARG A 113 -10.20 9.60 14.99
CA ARG A 113 -10.77 8.59 14.08
C ARG A 113 -9.67 7.64 13.61
N THR A 114 -8.60 8.21 13.09
CA THR A 114 -7.46 7.45 12.59
C THR A 114 -6.17 8.24 12.78
N ALA A 115 -5.04 7.53 12.73
CA ALA A 115 -3.73 8.14 12.63
C ALA A 115 -2.91 7.47 11.52
N ALA A 116 -2.03 8.24 10.89
CA ALA A 116 -1.03 7.80 9.95
C ALA A 116 0.35 8.11 10.53
N ALA A 117 1.20 7.10 10.69
CA ALA A 117 2.55 7.25 11.22
C ALA A 117 3.59 6.60 10.31
N VAL A 118 4.67 7.31 10.05
CA VAL A 118 5.83 6.84 9.27
C VAL A 118 6.93 6.39 10.23
N TYR A 119 7.46 5.21 9.98
CA TYR A 119 8.54 4.61 10.74
C TYR A 119 9.77 4.42 9.86
N SER A 120 10.94 4.62 10.46
CA SER A 120 12.22 4.33 9.82
C SER A 120 12.46 2.83 9.67
N THR A 121 13.47 2.45 8.88
CA THR A 121 13.97 1.07 8.79
C THR A 121 14.43 0.47 10.12
N LYS A 122 14.54 1.28 11.19
CA LYS A 122 14.87 0.84 12.56
C LYS A 122 13.66 0.80 13.48
N GLY A 123 12.45 1.11 12.97
CA GLY A 123 11.23 1.18 13.77
C GLY A 123 11.06 2.46 14.59
N GLU A 124 11.85 3.50 14.32
CA GLU A 124 11.70 4.81 14.96
C GLU A 124 10.58 5.60 14.28
N GLU A 125 9.64 6.18 15.05
CA GLU A 125 8.61 7.05 14.52
C GLU A 125 9.22 8.35 13.99
N LEU A 126 9.09 8.57 12.67
CA LEU A 126 9.60 9.77 11.99
C LEU A 126 8.53 10.86 11.84
N PHE A 127 7.28 10.46 11.74
CA PHE A 127 6.14 11.33 11.52
C PHE A 127 4.88 10.69 12.08
N LYS A 128 3.97 11.49 12.63
CA LYS A 128 2.61 11.06 12.97
C LYS A 128 1.62 12.20 12.73
N PHE A 129 0.51 11.84 12.10
CA PHE A 129 -0.67 12.68 11.93
C PHE A 129 -1.89 11.95 12.47
N SER A 130 -2.58 12.53 13.45
CA SER A 130 -3.83 12.00 14.00
C SER A 130 -4.99 12.91 13.60
N SER A 131 -6.07 12.33 13.11
CA SER A 131 -7.24 13.07 12.65
C SER A 131 -8.48 12.69 13.42
N SER A 132 -9.19 13.71 13.93
CA SER A 132 -10.54 13.59 14.49
C SER A 132 -11.65 13.70 13.43
N GLU A 133 -11.30 14.14 12.23
CA GLU A 133 -12.22 14.40 11.12
C GLU A 133 -12.14 13.33 10.03
N LEU A 134 -10.92 12.97 9.61
CA LEU A 134 -10.71 12.01 8.53
C LEU A 134 -10.64 10.57 9.03
N TYR A 135 -11.31 9.70 8.31
CA TYR A 135 -11.02 8.26 8.27
C TYR A 135 -9.97 8.02 7.19
N ILE A 136 -8.71 7.88 7.60
CA ILE A 136 -7.60 7.58 6.69
C ILE A 136 -7.69 6.11 6.30
N VAL A 137 -7.72 5.81 5.00
CA VAL A 137 -7.93 4.46 4.46
C VAL A 137 -6.74 3.91 3.68
N SER A 138 -5.91 4.78 3.13
CA SER A 138 -4.72 4.39 2.38
C SER A 138 -3.67 5.50 2.43
N GLY A 139 -2.43 5.17 2.06
CA GLY A 139 -1.35 6.13 1.96
C GLY A 139 -0.06 5.53 1.43
N GLY A 140 0.85 6.40 1.04
CA GLY A 140 2.12 6.00 0.45
C GLY A 140 3.24 7.01 0.68
N LEU A 141 4.47 6.53 0.55
CA LEU A 141 5.69 7.32 0.72
C LEU A 141 6.29 7.70 -0.62
N SER A 142 6.85 8.92 -0.70
CA SER A 142 7.68 9.32 -1.84
C SER A 142 8.89 8.40 -1.99
N PRO A 143 9.45 8.27 -3.20
CA PRO A 143 10.63 7.41 -3.43
C PRO A 143 11.83 7.73 -2.55
N ASP A 144 11.96 8.98 -2.10
CA ASP A 144 13.03 9.46 -1.22
C ASP A 144 12.67 9.45 0.28
N GLY A 145 11.46 8.99 0.64
CA GLY A 145 10.95 8.93 2.02
C GLY A 145 10.64 10.28 2.67
N ARG A 146 10.79 11.40 1.95
CA ARG A 146 10.64 12.75 2.54
C ARG A 146 9.21 13.24 2.62
N THR A 147 8.33 12.67 1.83
CA THR A 147 6.92 13.07 1.78
C THR A 147 6.04 11.85 1.95
N VAL A 148 4.97 11.99 2.68
CA VAL A 148 3.89 11.02 2.79
C VAL A 148 2.61 11.61 2.21
N ALA A 149 1.88 10.83 1.44
CA ALA A 149 0.52 11.13 1.01
C ALA A 149 -0.45 10.20 1.73
N VAL A 150 -1.55 10.75 2.22
CA VAL A 150 -2.64 9.98 2.84
C VAL A 150 -3.95 10.26 2.13
N LEU A 151 -4.74 9.22 1.96
CA LEU A 151 -6.10 9.25 1.45
C LEU A 151 -7.04 8.99 2.62
N GLY A 152 -8.00 9.86 2.82
CA GLY A 152 -9.02 9.68 3.81
C GLY A 152 -10.33 10.30 3.35
N PHE A 153 -11.39 10.05 4.09
CA PHE A 153 -12.68 10.70 3.85
C PHE A 153 -13.25 11.27 5.15
N GLU A 154 -14.00 12.35 5.00
CA GLU A 154 -14.83 12.90 6.06
C GLU A 154 -16.30 12.82 5.68
N GLN A 155 -17.16 12.79 6.69
CA GLN A 155 -18.57 13.01 6.50
C GLN A 155 -18.86 14.49 6.69
N ARG A 156 -19.37 15.14 5.63
CA ARG A 156 -19.85 16.51 5.66
C ARG A 156 -21.33 16.50 5.29
N ASP A 157 -22.18 16.76 6.29
CA ASP A 157 -23.62 16.59 6.17
C ASP A 157 -24.02 15.16 5.77
N ALA A 158 -24.67 14.98 4.63
CA ALA A 158 -25.08 13.68 4.09
C ALA A 158 -24.10 13.11 3.06
N SER A 159 -22.96 13.77 2.80
CA SER A 159 -21.98 13.39 1.78
C SER A 159 -20.68 12.91 2.41
N LEU A 160 -20.02 11.97 1.71
CA LEU A 160 -18.62 11.59 1.99
C LEU A 160 -17.73 12.35 1.02
N ILE A 161 -16.72 13.02 1.55
CA ILE A 161 -15.75 13.79 0.77
C ILE A 161 -14.38 13.16 0.98
N SER A 162 -13.73 12.77 -0.10
CA SER A 162 -12.38 12.24 -0.05
C SER A 162 -11.35 13.35 -0.08
N HIS A 163 -10.30 13.17 0.71
CA HIS A 163 -9.18 14.08 0.84
C HIS A 163 -7.88 13.36 0.53
N VAL A 164 -7.03 14.00 -0.26
CA VAL A 164 -5.64 13.60 -0.48
C VAL A 164 -4.75 14.65 0.14
N ARG A 165 -4.08 14.30 1.24
CA ARG A 165 -3.18 15.21 1.97
C ARG A 165 -1.74 14.78 1.82
N PHE A 166 -0.88 15.75 1.51
CA PHE A 166 0.57 15.54 1.48
C PHE A 166 1.23 16.22 2.67
N TYR A 167 2.19 15.53 3.29
CA TYR A 167 2.96 16.03 4.43
C TYR A 167 4.45 15.86 4.19
N ASP A 168 5.24 16.82 4.67
CA ASP A 168 6.69 16.67 4.82
C ASP A 168 6.98 15.86 6.08
N VAL A 169 7.66 14.73 5.93
CA VAL A 169 7.92 13.78 7.01
C VAL A 169 8.77 14.39 8.11
N SER A 170 9.78 15.18 7.76
CA SER A 170 10.76 15.71 8.70
C SER A 170 10.21 16.84 9.58
N SER A 171 9.37 17.70 9.02
CA SER A 171 8.78 18.84 9.72
C SER A 171 7.36 18.60 10.23
N GLY A 172 6.70 17.53 9.75
CA GLY A 172 5.29 17.27 10.02
C GLY A 172 4.33 18.25 9.33
N LYS A 173 4.85 19.14 8.48
CA LYS A 173 4.04 20.19 7.86
C LYS A 173 3.18 19.65 6.74
N GLN A 174 1.89 19.99 6.74
CA GLN A 174 1.01 19.76 5.62
C GLN A 174 1.43 20.62 4.42
N ILE A 175 1.61 19.97 3.27
CA ILE A 175 2.01 20.60 2.01
C ILE A 175 0.77 21.01 1.23
N SER A 176 -0.22 20.10 1.12
CA SER A 176 -1.48 20.35 0.43
C SER A 176 -2.60 19.48 1.00
N ASP A 177 -3.82 19.89 0.70
CA ASP A 177 -5.06 19.13 0.90
C ASP A 177 -5.89 19.29 -0.37
N THR A 178 -6.30 18.16 -0.96
CA THR A 178 -7.09 18.14 -2.19
C THR A 178 -8.36 17.38 -1.94
N GLU A 179 -9.50 18.03 -2.07
CA GLU A 179 -10.81 17.39 -2.03
C GLU A 179 -11.11 16.74 -3.39
N LEU A 180 -11.57 15.50 -3.38
CA LEU A 180 -12.14 14.81 -4.53
C LEU A 180 -13.66 14.77 -4.33
N GLU A 181 -14.33 15.72 -4.96
CA GLU A 181 -15.78 15.87 -4.84
C GLU A 181 -16.50 14.72 -5.56
N ASN A 182 -17.51 14.14 -4.91
CA ASN A 182 -18.35 13.06 -5.43
C ASN A 182 -17.59 11.78 -5.82
N ALA A 183 -16.38 11.59 -5.30
CA ALA A 183 -15.58 10.39 -5.52
C ALA A 183 -15.15 9.81 -4.17
N LEU A 184 -15.43 8.52 -3.93
CA LEU A 184 -14.99 7.83 -2.72
C LEU A 184 -13.66 7.14 -2.98
N GLY A 185 -12.62 7.63 -2.33
CA GLY A 185 -11.27 7.08 -2.44
C GLY A 185 -11.14 5.71 -1.79
N ILE A 186 -10.51 4.79 -2.52
CA ILE A 186 -10.34 3.37 -2.15
C ILE A 186 -8.88 3.07 -1.84
N GLU A 187 -7.97 3.46 -2.75
CA GLU A 187 -6.55 3.11 -2.68
C GLU A 187 -5.69 4.26 -3.18
N LEU A 188 -4.51 4.46 -2.57
CA LEU A 188 -3.53 5.48 -2.97
C LEU A 188 -2.17 4.85 -3.23
N CYS A 189 -1.55 5.21 -4.35
CA CYS A 189 -0.16 4.93 -4.66
C CYS A 189 0.62 6.23 -4.87
N TYR A 190 1.68 6.44 -4.10
CA TYR A 190 2.60 7.55 -4.33
C TYR A 190 3.48 7.25 -5.55
N LEU A 191 3.47 8.11 -6.56
CA LEU A 191 4.18 7.90 -7.83
C LEU A 191 5.58 8.54 -7.86
N ASP A 192 6.44 8.07 -8.77
CA ASP A 192 7.82 8.54 -8.94
C ASP A 192 7.96 10.04 -9.23
N ASN A 193 6.98 10.65 -9.88
CA ASN A 193 6.98 12.07 -10.24
C ASN A 193 6.55 13.02 -9.10
N GLY A 194 6.28 12.48 -7.92
CA GLY A 194 5.83 13.24 -6.75
C GLY A 194 4.31 13.53 -6.71
N SER A 195 3.52 12.88 -7.58
CA SER A 195 2.06 12.84 -7.49
C SER A 195 1.57 11.57 -6.81
N ALA A 196 0.28 11.50 -6.52
CA ALA A 196 -0.41 10.30 -6.09
C ALA A 196 -1.40 9.84 -7.16
N ALA A 197 -1.44 8.54 -7.43
CA ALA A 197 -2.55 7.89 -8.10
C ALA A 197 -3.57 7.47 -7.05
N VAL A 198 -4.82 7.87 -7.22
CA VAL A 198 -5.91 7.60 -6.28
C VAL A 198 -7.03 6.88 -7.02
N LEU A 199 -7.24 5.64 -6.68
CA LEU A 199 -8.38 4.88 -7.15
C LEU A 199 -9.61 5.25 -6.34
N CYS A 200 -10.66 5.65 -7.01
CA CYS A 200 -11.97 5.98 -6.45
C CYS A 200 -13.06 5.06 -7.02
N ASP A 201 -14.26 5.19 -6.51
CA ASP A 201 -15.43 4.42 -6.94
C ASP A 201 -15.91 4.74 -8.37
N ASP A 202 -15.54 5.92 -8.90
CA ASP A 202 -15.86 6.38 -10.25
C ASP A 202 -14.67 6.32 -11.22
N GLY A 203 -13.45 6.02 -10.73
CA GLY A 203 -12.27 5.94 -11.56
C GLY A 203 -10.95 6.27 -10.88
N LEU A 204 -9.97 6.66 -11.67
CA LEU A 204 -8.62 6.97 -11.23
C LEU A 204 -8.36 8.47 -11.33
N TYR A 205 -7.85 9.03 -10.25
CA TYR A 205 -7.38 10.42 -10.16
C TYR A 205 -5.87 10.49 -10.02
N LEU A 206 -5.26 11.47 -10.69
CA LEU A 206 -3.88 11.87 -10.45
C LEU A 206 -3.88 13.16 -9.64
N VAL A 207 -3.31 13.12 -8.44
CA VAL A 207 -3.27 14.27 -7.53
C VAL A 207 -1.83 14.70 -7.33
N THR A 208 -1.54 15.95 -7.64
CA THR A 208 -0.18 16.49 -7.48
C THR A 208 0.06 16.95 -6.05
N ARG A 209 1.34 16.95 -5.62
CA ARG A 209 1.74 17.51 -4.32
C ARG A 209 1.41 19.00 -4.15
N ARG A 210 1.09 19.71 -5.23
CA ARG A 210 0.67 21.13 -5.20
C ARG A 210 -0.83 21.32 -5.01
N GLY A 211 -1.62 20.24 -4.95
CA GLY A 211 -3.05 20.29 -4.70
C GLY A 211 -3.92 20.36 -5.96
N SER A 212 -3.38 20.07 -7.14
CA SER A 212 -4.21 19.88 -8.34
C SER A 212 -4.56 18.42 -8.55
N SER A 213 -5.77 18.14 -9.03
CA SER A 213 -6.26 16.81 -9.36
C SER A 213 -6.74 16.75 -10.82
N GLU A 214 -6.57 15.58 -11.43
CA GLU A 214 -7.04 15.23 -12.77
C GLU A 214 -7.74 13.86 -12.70
N HIS A 215 -8.95 13.76 -13.27
CA HIS A 215 -9.63 12.49 -13.48
C HIS A 215 -9.04 11.82 -14.72
N ALA A 216 -8.13 10.89 -14.53
CA ALA A 216 -7.28 10.32 -15.59
C ALA A 216 -7.89 9.10 -16.28
N LEU A 217 -8.79 8.37 -15.62
CA LEU A 217 -9.46 7.19 -16.17
C LEU A 217 -10.80 6.97 -15.49
N THR A 218 -11.86 6.83 -16.28
CA THR A 218 -13.19 6.46 -15.77
C THR A 218 -13.30 4.93 -15.68
N VAL A 219 -13.55 4.42 -14.47
CA VAL A 219 -13.72 2.98 -14.21
C VAL A 219 -14.74 2.82 -13.09
N GLY A 220 -15.85 2.15 -13.39
CA GLY A 220 -16.80 1.79 -12.33
C GLY A 220 -16.26 0.65 -11.45
N THR A 221 -16.62 0.63 -10.17
CA THR A 221 -16.22 -0.44 -9.24
C THR A 221 -16.64 -1.83 -9.70
N SER A 222 -17.74 -1.94 -10.47
CA SER A 222 -18.20 -3.22 -11.05
C SER A 222 -17.27 -3.78 -12.14
N ASP A 223 -16.45 -2.94 -12.74
CA ASP A 223 -15.53 -3.29 -13.82
C ASP A 223 -14.10 -3.51 -13.33
N LEU A 224 -13.78 -3.02 -12.15
CA LEU A 224 -12.49 -3.26 -11.51
C LEU A 224 -12.42 -4.72 -11.04
N ILE A 225 -11.44 -5.47 -11.54
CA ILE A 225 -11.18 -6.85 -11.15
C ILE A 225 -10.16 -6.90 -10.01
N SER A 226 -9.10 -6.11 -10.12
CA SER A 226 -8.02 -6.08 -9.13
C SER A 226 -7.21 -4.79 -9.24
N VAL A 227 -6.61 -4.39 -8.13
CA VAL A 227 -5.62 -3.33 -8.05
C VAL A 227 -4.38 -3.88 -7.32
N ALA A 228 -3.21 -3.46 -7.76
CA ALA A 228 -1.96 -3.73 -7.06
C ALA A 228 -1.08 -2.48 -7.09
N THR A 229 -0.42 -2.21 -5.98
CA THR A 229 0.53 -1.11 -5.83
C THR A 229 1.90 -1.68 -5.47
N ARG A 230 2.93 -1.22 -6.16
CA ARG A 230 4.31 -1.63 -5.87
C ARG A 230 5.30 -0.65 -6.48
N ASP A 231 6.41 -0.41 -5.79
CA ASP A 231 7.55 0.37 -6.30
C ASP A 231 7.15 1.73 -6.92
N ASN A 232 6.19 2.43 -6.27
CA ASN A 232 5.64 3.70 -6.74
C ASN A 232 4.93 3.62 -8.11
N ALA A 233 4.30 2.50 -8.37
CA ALA A 233 3.42 2.27 -9.51
C ALA A 233 2.14 1.56 -9.07
N MET A 234 1.05 1.80 -9.80
CA MET A 234 -0.24 1.12 -9.60
C MET A 234 -0.60 0.36 -10.88
N VAL A 235 -1.14 -0.83 -10.73
CA VAL A 235 -1.67 -1.62 -11.84
C VAL A 235 -3.14 -1.92 -11.57
N LEU A 236 -3.97 -1.67 -12.56
CA LEU A 236 -5.41 -1.95 -12.53
C LEU A 236 -5.72 -3.05 -13.54
N ALA A 237 -6.44 -4.08 -13.13
CA ALA A 237 -7.06 -5.05 -14.01
C ALA A 237 -8.55 -4.71 -14.13
N ILE A 238 -9.00 -4.37 -15.33
CA ILE A 238 -10.35 -3.89 -15.62
C ILE A 238 -11.02 -4.87 -16.58
N ARG A 239 -12.30 -5.15 -16.37
CA ARG A 239 -13.09 -6.03 -17.25
C ARG A 239 -13.18 -5.43 -18.63
N SER A 240 -12.76 -6.21 -19.64
CA SER A 240 -12.93 -5.82 -21.05
C SER A 240 -14.22 -6.38 -21.61
N TYR A 241 -14.98 -5.53 -22.27
CA TYR A 241 -16.23 -5.90 -22.96
C TYR A 241 -16.04 -6.19 -24.46
N SER A 242 -14.83 -6.06 -24.97
CA SER A 242 -14.50 -6.28 -26.38
C SER A 242 -14.22 -7.75 -26.70
N GLY A 243 -15.23 -8.64 -26.52
CA GLY A 243 -15.19 -10.01 -27.02
C GLY A 243 -14.50 -11.06 -26.14
N GLY A 244 -15.27 -11.70 -25.27
CA GLY A 244 -14.86 -12.80 -24.39
C GLY A 244 -14.45 -12.35 -23.00
N ALA A 245 -14.20 -13.30 -22.09
CA ALA A 245 -13.75 -13.01 -20.73
C ALA A 245 -12.28 -12.54 -20.75
N ARG A 246 -12.04 -11.27 -20.98
CA ARG A 246 -10.72 -10.64 -21.02
C ARG A 246 -10.65 -9.52 -19.98
N SER A 247 -9.44 -9.27 -19.50
CA SER A 247 -9.11 -8.12 -18.66
C SER A 247 -8.14 -7.22 -19.41
N ASP A 248 -8.38 -5.93 -19.34
CA ASP A 248 -7.45 -4.91 -19.81
C ASP A 248 -6.58 -4.49 -18.61
N LEU A 249 -5.27 -4.43 -18.82
CA LEU A 249 -4.32 -4.00 -17.79
C LEU A 249 -3.92 -2.55 -18.05
N TYR A 250 -4.12 -1.73 -17.02
CA TYR A 250 -3.66 -0.35 -17.00
C TYR A 250 -2.53 -0.22 -15.99
N THR A 251 -1.45 0.42 -16.40
CA THR A 251 -0.32 0.75 -15.52
C THR A 251 -0.27 2.26 -15.31
N VAL A 252 -0.21 2.66 -14.05
CA VAL A 252 -0.09 4.07 -13.64
C VAL A 252 1.30 4.28 -13.08
N ARG A 253 2.07 5.12 -13.74
CA ARG A 253 3.47 5.37 -13.39
C ARG A 253 3.88 6.76 -13.81
N SER A 254 4.69 7.44 -12.98
CA SER A 254 5.27 8.76 -13.29
C SER A 254 4.25 9.79 -13.76
N GLY A 255 3.02 9.75 -13.18
CA GLY A 255 1.96 10.70 -13.52
C GLY A 255 1.27 10.44 -14.86
N SER A 256 1.37 9.24 -15.40
CA SER A 256 0.71 8.85 -16.66
C SER A 256 0.02 7.49 -16.53
N VAL A 257 -1.07 7.32 -17.28
CA VAL A 257 -1.82 6.08 -17.38
C VAL A 257 -1.50 5.44 -18.72
N TYR A 258 -1.07 4.19 -18.70
CA TYR A 258 -0.77 3.37 -19.87
C TYR A 258 -1.77 2.22 -19.90
N GLY A 259 -2.47 2.07 -21.00
CA GLY A 259 -3.47 1.04 -21.20
C GLY A 259 -3.41 0.44 -22.61
N PRO A 260 -4.30 -0.51 -22.94
CA PRO A 260 -4.40 -1.12 -24.27
C PRO A 260 -4.80 -0.12 -25.35
#